data_1c4b8335cdd0b25b2c7b48621dec404b
#
_entry.id   1c4b8335cdd0b25b2c7b48621dec404b
#
_cell.length_a   1.000
_cell.length_b   1.000
_cell.length_c   1.000
_cell.angle_alpha   90.00
_cell.angle_beta   90.00
_cell.angle_gamma   90.00
#
_symmetry.space_group_name_H-M   'P 1'
#
loop_
_entity.id
_entity.type
_entity.pdbx_description
1 polymer ?
#
loop_
_entity_poly.entity_id
_entity_poly.type
_entity_poly.pdbx_seq_one_letter_code
_entity_poly.pdbx_strand_id
1 'polypeptide(L)'
;MRLVVANQDDPHQLKEEEFHSTVCSFEFWFEAVEGHLHGRPYGVSPEVKEAELTERQRDGLITTLCNYCVGETAALDASSGMVGFAPDRHAKVFLATQVVDEGRHLEILMHRLTQLGVVDPEAEIKARANRSLLRFRDRLLDFVHASDWEGSVFAQNVILECLEFTVFRHHAETADPVTAEMLRGIVSDERRHMGFGENDLGRRLMRAPHTHDRLHKIKRELDGLVLQTFVETLGELGIPPSEQPDLAGDYMAAVARLGFSS
;
A
#
# COMPACT_ATOMS: atom_id res chain seq x y z
N MET A 1 15.00 4.70 16.02
CA MET A 1 14.68 6.16 15.95
C MET A 1 13.16 6.29 15.87
N ARG A 2 12.48 7.04 16.73
CA ARG A 2 11.04 7.23 16.62
C ARG A 2 10.80 8.01 15.32
N LEU A 3 10.06 7.42 14.38
CA LEU A 3 9.37 8.21 13.36
C LEU A 3 8.65 9.34 14.10
N VAL A 4 9.05 10.57 13.84
CA VAL A 4 8.29 11.73 14.27
C VAL A 4 7.00 11.65 13.45
N VAL A 5 5.99 10.96 14.00
CA VAL A 5 4.63 11.12 13.54
C VAL A 5 4.40 12.61 13.66
N ALA A 6 4.15 13.26 12.53
CA ALA A 6 3.78 14.66 12.48
C ALA A 6 2.75 14.91 13.58
N ASN A 7 2.87 16.04 14.23
CA ASN A 7 2.01 16.45 15.33
C ASN A 7 0.56 16.12 14.99
N GLN A 8 -0.14 15.36 15.83
CA GLN A 8 -1.51 14.88 15.57
C GLN A 8 -2.51 16.00 15.24
N ASP A 9 -2.13 17.26 15.47
CA ASP A 9 -2.97 18.43 15.28
C ASP A 9 -2.91 19.03 13.86
N ASP A 10 -1.92 18.67 13.01
CA ASP A 10 -1.86 19.10 11.62
C ASP A 10 -0.96 18.18 10.75
N PRO A 11 -1.51 17.06 10.27
CA PRO A 11 -0.78 16.04 9.52
C PRO A 11 -0.20 16.54 8.18
N HIS A 12 -0.66 17.68 7.67
CA HIS A 12 -0.27 18.22 6.37
C HIS A 12 0.96 19.14 6.39
N GLN A 13 1.63 19.32 7.52
CA GLN A 13 2.58 20.43 7.65
C GLN A 13 3.97 20.05 8.11
N LEU A 14 4.56 19.01 7.55
CA LEU A 14 6.03 18.99 7.51
C LEU A 14 6.49 20.23 6.73
N LYS A 15 7.40 21.02 7.33
CA LYS A 15 8.06 22.08 6.59
C LYS A 15 8.74 21.49 5.35
N GLU A 16 8.82 22.23 4.27
CA GLU A 16 9.36 21.72 3.00
C GLU A 16 10.76 21.11 3.16
N GLU A 17 11.62 21.73 3.97
CA GLU A 17 12.94 21.22 4.28
C GLU A 17 12.89 19.88 5.05
N GLU A 18 12.01 19.77 6.03
CA GLU A 18 11.81 18.56 6.82
C GLU A 18 11.21 17.42 5.96
N PHE A 19 10.25 17.74 5.10
CA PHE A 19 9.70 16.77 4.14
C PHE A 19 10.78 16.22 3.20
N HIS A 20 11.63 17.09 2.66
CA HIS A 20 12.69 16.65 1.77
C HIS A 20 13.80 15.87 2.49
N SER A 21 14.14 16.24 3.71
CA SER A 21 15.20 15.56 4.48
C SER A 21 14.75 14.25 5.11
N THR A 22 13.46 14.06 5.31
CA THR A 22 12.90 12.86 5.95
C THR A 22 12.25 11.95 4.92
N VAL A 23 11.10 12.36 4.37
CA VAL A 23 10.30 11.47 3.50
C VAL A 23 10.99 11.20 2.16
N CYS A 24 11.62 12.23 1.56
CA CYS A 24 12.27 12.12 0.25
C CYS A 24 13.77 11.78 0.34
N SER A 25 14.30 11.56 1.54
CA SER A 25 15.72 11.30 1.74
C SER A 25 16.06 9.84 1.44
N PHE A 26 17.06 9.65 0.58
CA PHE A 26 17.64 8.32 0.34
C PHE A 26 18.32 7.74 1.60
N GLU A 27 18.95 8.56 2.40
CA GLU A 27 19.57 8.15 3.67
C GLU A 27 18.53 7.62 4.64
N PHE A 28 17.41 8.33 4.81
CA PHE A 28 16.30 7.89 5.65
C PHE A 28 15.70 6.57 5.16
N TRP A 29 15.48 6.45 3.83
CA TRP A 29 15.01 5.20 3.23
C TRP A 29 15.97 4.05 3.52
N PHE A 30 17.27 4.25 3.31
CA PHE A 30 18.28 3.22 3.52
C PHE A 30 18.30 2.73 4.97
N GLU A 31 18.26 3.63 5.95
CA GLU A 31 18.20 3.28 7.38
C GLU A 31 16.94 2.45 7.70
N ALA A 32 15.79 2.81 7.12
CA ALA A 32 14.54 2.11 7.32
C ALA A 32 14.62 0.67 6.77
N VAL A 33 15.07 0.51 5.53
CA VAL A 33 15.18 -0.80 4.85
C VAL A 33 16.22 -1.69 5.52
N GLU A 34 17.40 -1.16 5.90
CA GLU A 34 18.44 -1.94 6.58
C GLU A 34 17.93 -2.53 7.90
N GLY A 35 17.16 -1.76 8.68
CA GLY A 35 16.57 -2.21 9.94
C GLY A 35 15.65 -3.43 9.79
N HIS A 36 14.99 -3.57 8.65
CA HIS A 36 14.07 -4.68 8.38
C HIS A 36 14.75 -5.91 7.76
N LEU A 37 15.73 -5.69 6.89
CA LEU A 37 16.29 -6.76 6.06
C LEU A 37 17.59 -7.37 6.61
N HIS A 38 18.28 -6.69 7.53
CA HIS A 38 19.54 -7.20 8.05
C HIS A 38 19.38 -8.56 8.74
N GLY A 39 19.97 -9.61 8.14
CA GLY A 39 19.87 -10.98 8.64
C GLY A 39 18.48 -11.63 8.54
N ARG A 40 17.55 -11.03 7.79
CA ARG A 40 16.17 -11.51 7.62
C ARG A 40 15.82 -11.65 6.15
N PRO A 41 16.18 -12.77 5.51
CA PRO A 41 15.77 -13.02 4.13
C PRO A 41 14.26 -12.88 4.01
N TYR A 42 13.79 -12.14 3.02
CA TYR A 42 12.36 -11.83 2.81
C TYR A 42 11.66 -11.20 4.03
N GLY A 43 12.39 -10.42 4.85
CA GLY A 43 11.85 -9.71 6.00
C GLY A 43 11.46 -10.58 7.20
N VAL A 44 11.72 -11.89 7.17
CA VAL A 44 11.35 -12.84 8.22
C VAL A 44 12.59 -13.31 8.97
N SER A 45 12.53 -13.29 10.31
CA SER A 45 13.58 -13.86 11.15
C SER A 45 13.67 -15.38 10.93
N PRO A 46 14.89 -15.94 10.79
CA PRO A 46 15.07 -17.38 10.69
C PRO A 46 14.54 -18.17 11.91
N GLU A 47 14.30 -17.51 13.02
CA GLU A 47 13.78 -18.11 14.25
C GLU A 47 12.25 -18.29 14.24
N VAL A 48 11.54 -17.59 13.34
CA VAL A 48 10.09 -17.70 13.22
C VAL A 48 9.73 -19.02 12.58
N LYS A 49 8.86 -19.77 13.27
CA LYS A 49 8.44 -21.09 12.83
C LYS A 49 7.12 -21.01 12.09
N GLU A 50 7.01 -21.82 11.04
CA GLU A 50 5.74 -22.07 10.37
C GLU A 50 4.71 -22.61 11.35
N ALA A 51 3.47 -22.14 11.21
CA ALA A 51 2.32 -22.76 11.88
C ALA A 51 1.68 -23.84 10.99
N GLU A 52 1.13 -24.86 11.61
CA GLU A 52 0.28 -25.80 10.89
C GLU A 52 -1.03 -25.13 10.47
N LEU A 53 -1.27 -25.09 9.17
CA LEU A 53 -2.49 -24.53 8.59
C LEU A 53 -3.37 -25.68 8.10
N THR A 54 -4.66 -25.63 8.41
CA THR A 54 -5.65 -26.49 7.75
C THR A 54 -5.70 -26.15 6.25
N GLU A 55 -6.18 -27.06 5.44
CA GLU A 55 -6.34 -26.85 3.99
C GLU A 55 -7.15 -25.59 3.68
N ARG A 56 -8.25 -25.37 4.39
CA ARG A 56 -9.09 -24.15 4.24
C ARG A 56 -8.35 -22.87 4.61
N GLN A 57 -7.57 -22.87 5.69
CA GLN A 57 -6.78 -21.70 6.09
C GLN A 57 -5.68 -21.39 5.06
N ARG A 58 -5.01 -22.44 4.57
CA ARG A 58 -4.00 -22.31 3.52
C ARG A 58 -4.60 -21.73 2.24
N ASP A 59 -5.72 -22.26 1.77
CA ASP A 59 -6.38 -21.78 0.55
C ASP A 59 -6.84 -20.33 0.69
N GLY A 60 -7.44 -19.96 1.83
CA GLY A 60 -7.78 -18.57 2.13
C GLY A 60 -6.58 -17.64 2.16
N LEU A 61 -5.47 -18.08 2.78
CA LEU A 61 -4.23 -17.32 2.81
C LEU A 61 -3.65 -17.13 1.40
N ILE A 62 -3.63 -18.18 0.57
CA ILE A 62 -3.18 -18.07 -0.83
C ILE A 62 -4.04 -17.05 -1.58
N THR A 63 -5.38 -17.10 -1.46
CA THR A 63 -6.27 -16.12 -2.10
C THR A 63 -5.95 -14.69 -1.66
N THR A 64 -5.75 -14.48 -0.37
CA THR A 64 -5.43 -13.16 0.19
C THR A 64 -4.08 -12.66 -0.34
N LEU A 65 -3.03 -13.47 -0.30
CA LEU A 65 -1.69 -13.11 -0.80
C LEU A 65 -1.69 -12.84 -2.31
N CYS A 66 -2.45 -13.59 -3.10
CA CYS A 66 -2.62 -13.32 -4.53
C CYS A 66 -3.19 -11.91 -4.77
N ASN A 67 -4.18 -11.50 -3.97
CA ASN A 67 -4.76 -10.16 -4.09
C ASN A 67 -3.80 -9.07 -3.60
N TYR A 68 -2.98 -9.34 -2.59
CA TYR A 68 -1.89 -8.44 -2.20
C TYR A 68 -0.89 -8.26 -3.36
N CYS A 69 -0.47 -9.34 -4.02
CA CYS A 69 0.39 -9.25 -5.20
C CYS A 69 -0.24 -8.42 -6.34
N VAL A 70 -1.56 -8.42 -6.50
CA VAL A 70 -2.25 -7.54 -7.48
C VAL A 70 -2.12 -6.07 -7.07
N GLY A 71 -2.26 -5.74 -5.79
CA GLY A 71 -2.06 -4.39 -5.25
C GLY A 71 -0.62 -3.93 -5.45
N GLU A 72 0.36 -4.70 -4.97
CA GLU A 72 1.79 -4.39 -5.09
C GLU A 72 2.26 -4.27 -6.55
N THR A 73 1.68 -5.07 -7.46
CA THR A 73 1.95 -4.91 -8.90
C THR A 73 1.41 -3.59 -9.41
N ALA A 74 0.21 -3.19 -8.97
CA ALA A 74 -0.36 -1.89 -9.33
C ALA A 74 0.50 -0.73 -8.79
N ALA A 75 0.96 -0.84 -7.54
CA ALA A 75 1.85 0.11 -6.89
C ALA A 75 3.20 0.24 -7.61
N LEU A 76 3.82 -0.90 -7.96
CA LEU A 76 5.07 -0.95 -8.71
C LEU A 76 4.95 -0.32 -10.10
N ASP A 77 3.90 -0.68 -10.85
CA ASP A 77 3.64 -0.14 -12.20
C ASP A 77 3.39 1.38 -12.14
N ALA A 78 2.59 1.83 -11.18
CA ALA A 78 2.26 3.24 -11.03
C ALA A 78 3.47 4.07 -10.60
N SER A 79 4.16 3.69 -9.53
CA SER A 79 5.33 4.42 -9.02
C SER A 79 6.45 4.48 -10.05
N SER A 80 6.74 3.37 -10.75
CA SER A 80 7.74 3.34 -11.83
C SER A 80 7.36 4.24 -13.00
N GLY A 81 6.09 4.26 -13.41
CA GLY A 81 5.58 5.14 -14.45
C GLY A 81 5.69 6.62 -14.07
N MET A 82 5.37 6.96 -12.83
CA MET A 82 5.44 8.34 -12.32
C MET A 82 6.85 8.93 -12.29
N VAL A 83 7.91 8.12 -12.17
CA VAL A 83 9.31 8.58 -12.22
C VAL A 83 9.59 9.42 -13.45
N GLY A 84 8.96 9.07 -14.60
CA GLY A 84 9.18 9.73 -15.89
C GLY A 84 8.69 11.19 -15.94
N PHE A 85 7.66 11.52 -15.19
CA PHE A 85 7.04 12.86 -15.17
C PHE A 85 6.99 13.51 -13.78
N ALA A 86 7.80 13.02 -12.84
CA ALA A 86 7.94 13.63 -11.53
C ALA A 86 8.31 15.13 -11.64
N PRO A 87 7.63 16.04 -10.90
CA PRO A 87 7.72 17.46 -11.09
C PRO A 87 9.08 18.06 -10.67
N ASP A 88 9.79 17.36 -9.81
CA ASP A 88 11.09 17.80 -9.31
C ASP A 88 11.98 16.61 -8.90
N ARG A 89 13.23 16.93 -8.49
CA ARG A 89 14.19 15.91 -8.12
C ARG A 89 13.81 15.15 -6.84
N HIS A 90 13.18 15.81 -5.88
CA HIS A 90 12.84 15.20 -4.60
C HIS A 90 11.74 14.16 -4.79
N ALA A 91 10.68 14.49 -5.53
CA ALA A 91 9.65 13.55 -5.93
C ALA A 91 10.23 12.38 -6.73
N LYS A 92 11.16 12.66 -7.66
CA LYS A 92 11.81 11.59 -8.45
C LYS A 92 12.64 10.64 -7.59
N VAL A 93 13.40 11.14 -6.62
CA VAL A 93 14.18 10.29 -5.69
C VAL A 93 13.28 9.47 -4.80
N PHE A 94 12.22 10.08 -4.27
CA PHE A 94 11.21 9.37 -3.48
C PHE A 94 10.61 8.21 -4.29
N LEU A 95 10.09 8.48 -5.49
CA LEU A 95 9.50 7.45 -6.34
C LEU A 95 10.49 6.33 -6.69
N ALA A 96 11.76 6.66 -6.91
CA ALA A 96 12.78 5.64 -7.17
C ALA A 96 12.96 4.68 -6.00
N THR A 97 12.88 5.17 -4.75
CA THR A 97 12.93 4.33 -3.56
C THR A 97 11.62 3.56 -3.36
N GLN A 98 10.47 4.17 -3.64
CA GLN A 98 9.18 3.49 -3.61
C GLN A 98 9.14 2.33 -4.61
N VAL A 99 9.60 2.51 -5.84
CA VAL A 99 9.70 1.41 -6.83
C VAL A 99 10.49 0.22 -6.30
N VAL A 100 11.57 0.47 -5.54
CA VAL A 100 12.35 -0.62 -4.91
C VAL A 100 11.55 -1.30 -3.80
N ASP A 101 10.81 -0.52 -2.99
CA ASP A 101 9.98 -1.08 -1.92
C ASP A 101 8.86 -1.96 -2.49
N GLU A 102 8.09 -1.48 -3.49
CA GLU A 102 6.99 -2.24 -4.10
C GLU A 102 7.50 -3.53 -4.79
N GLY A 103 8.66 -3.42 -5.48
CA GLY A 103 9.31 -4.62 -6.06
C GLY A 103 9.70 -5.63 -4.99
N ARG A 104 10.21 -5.19 -3.85
CA ARG A 104 10.57 -6.03 -2.72
C ARG A 104 9.32 -6.62 -2.04
N HIS A 105 8.26 -5.86 -1.85
CA HIS A 105 7.00 -6.35 -1.30
C HIS A 105 6.43 -7.48 -2.16
N LEU A 106 6.38 -7.28 -3.47
CA LEU A 106 5.92 -8.29 -4.41
C LEU A 106 6.75 -9.58 -4.32
N GLU A 107 8.09 -9.47 -4.31
CA GLU A 107 8.99 -10.62 -4.16
C GLU A 107 8.76 -11.39 -2.85
N ILE A 108 8.58 -10.68 -1.74
CA ILE A 108 8.30 -11.27 -0.42
C ILE A 108 6.98 -12.06 -0.46
N LEU A 109 5.92 -11.48 -1.03
CA LEU A 109 4.61 -12.12 -1.13
C LEU A 109 4.62 -13.34 -2.06
N MET A 110 5.31 -13.26 -3.21
CA MET A 110 5.47 -14.38 -4.14
C MET A 110 6.30 -15.52 -3.51
N HIS A 111 7.34 -15.16 -2.75
CA HIS A 111 8.10 -16.15 -1.97
C HIS A 111 7.20 -16.86 -0.97
N ARG A 112 6.34 -16.13 -0.26
CA ARG A 112 5.38 -16.73 0.68
C ARG A 112 4.39 -17.67 -0.02
N LEU A 113 3.87 -17.32 -1.18
CA LEU A 113 3.02 -18.21 -2.00
C LEU A 113 3.75 -19.53 -2.31
N THR A 114 5.04 -19.44 -2.68
CA THR A 114 5.86 -20.65 -2.94
C THR A 114 6.03 -21.51 -1.69
N GLN A 115 6.27 -20.92 -0.52
CA GLN A 115 6.33 -21.64 0.75
C GLN A 115 5.01 -22.36 1.10
N LEU A 116 3.88 -21.78 0.72
CA LEU A 116 2.55 -22.39 0.88
C LEU A 116 2.26 -23.48 -0.14
N GLY A 117 3.21 -23.79 -1.05
CA GLY A 117 3.10 -24.87 -2.01
C GLY A 117 2.54 -24.46 -3.38
N VAL A 118 2.42 -23.15 -3.66
CA VAL A 118 2.03 -22.67 -5.00
C VAL A 118 3.23 -22.88 -5.95
N VAL A 119 3.02 -23.65 -7.00
CA VAL A 119 4.08 -24.03 -7.97
C VAL A 119 4.34 -22.91 -8.98
N ASP A 120 3.30 -22.21 -9.40
CA ASP A 120 3.36 -21.09 -10.34
C ASP A 120 2.59 -19.89 -9.73
N PRO A 121 3.27 -19.04 -8.95
CA PRO A 121 2.64 -17.89 -8.33
C PRO A 121 1.98 -16.93 -9.32
N GLU A 122 2.59 -16.68 -10.47
CA GLU A 122 2.04 -15.77 -11.49
C GLU A 122 0.71 -16.28 -12.05
N ALA A 123 0.60 -17.57 -12.34
CA ALA A 123 -0.63 -18.19 -12.81
C ALA A 123 -1.71 -18.14 -11.72
N GLU A 124 -1.34 -18.39 -10.46
CA GLU A 124 -2.25 -18.39 -9.32
C GLU A 124 -2.77 -16.98 -9.00
N ILE A 125 -1.91 -15.97 -9.01
CA ILE A 125 -2.27 -14.55 -8.86
C ILE A 125 -3.31 -14.18 -9.92
N LYS A 126 -3.04 -14.50 -11.18
CA LYS A 126 -3.96 -14.22 -12.28
C LYS A 126 -5.31 -14.92 -12.13
N ALA A 127 -5.31 -16.16 -11.62
CA ALA A 127 -6.53 -16.94 -11.45
C ALA A 127 -7.41 -16.42 -10.30
N ARG A 128 -6.80 -15.88 -9.24
CA ARG A 128 -7.51 -15.42 -8.02
C ARG A 128 -7.65 -13.89 -7.93
N ALA A 129 -7.22 -13.15 -8.95
CA ALA A 129 -7.26 -11.69 -8.93
C ALA A 129 -8.67 -11.14 -8.72
N ASN A 130 -8.84 -10.29 -7.71
CA ASN A 130 -10.08 -9.60 -7.42
C ASN A 130 -10.43 -8.61 -8.53
N ARG A 131 -11.69 -8.65 -9.00
CA ARG A 131 -12.13 -7.86 -10.17
C ARG A 131 -12.18 -6.36 -9.89
N SER A 132 -12.58 -5.97 -8.70
CA SER A 132 -12.67 -4.56 -8.33
C SER A 132 -11.28 -3.97 -8.13
N LEU A 133 -10.34 -4.74 -7.57
CA LEU A 133 -8.94 -4.35 -7.45
C LEU A 133 -8.25 -4.21 -8.83
N LEU A 134 -8.54 -5.10 -9.78
CA LEU A 134 -8.06 -4.95 -11.16
C LEU A 134 -8.59 -3.67 -11.83
N ARG A 135 -9.87 -3.32 -11.61
CA ARG A 135 -10.45 -2.06 -12.11
C ARG A 135 -9.80 -0.85 -11.45
N PHE A 136 -9.50 -0.94 -10.15
CA PHE A 136 -8.78 0.10 -9.44
C PHE A 136 -7.39 0.30 -10.05
N ARG A 137 -6.62 -0.77 -10.25
CA ARG A 137 -5.32 -0.73 -10.93
C ARG A 137 -5.42 -0.06 -12.30
N ASP A 138 -6.36 -0.50 -13.13
CA ASP A 138 -6.52 0.06 -14.47
C ASP A 138 -6.80 1.56 -14.40
N ARG A 139 -7.63 2.01 -13.44
CA ARG A 139 -7.93 3.42 -13.26
C ARG A 139 -6.75 4.24 -12.73
N LEU A 140 -5.95 3.68 -11.83
CA LEU A 140 -4.69 4.27 -11.37
C LEU A 140 -3.74 4.47 -12.54
N LEU A 141 -3.56 3.44 -13.38
CA LEU A 141 -2.66 3.50 -14.54
C LEU A 141 -3.16 4.47 -15.62
N ASP A 142 -4.47 4.72 -15.75
CA ASP A 142 -5.00 5.79 -16.60
C ASP A 142 -4.44 7.17 -16.22
N PHE A 143 -4.37 7.49 -14.92
CA PHE A 143 -3.76 8.75 -14.46
C PHE A 143 -2.25 8.79 -14.80
N VAL A 144 -1.54 7.69 -14.59
CA VAL A 144 -0.11 7.59 -14.89
C VAL A 144 0.15 7.79 -16.39
N HIS A 145 -0.60 7.09 -17.24
CA HIS A 145 -0.48 7.21 -18.71
C HIS A 145 -0.82 8.61 -19.21
N ALA A 146 -1.73 9.31 -18.53
CA ALA A 146 -2.05 10.70 -18.82
C ALA A 146 -1.02 11.69 -18.28
N SER A 147 0.02 11.22 -17.57
CA SER A 147 0.99 12.06 -16.84
C SER A 147 0.31 13.03 -15.87
N ASP A 148 -0.80 12.61 -15.29
CA ASP A 148 -1.61 13.37 -14.34
C ASP A 148 -1.02 13.20 -12.94
N TRP A 149 -0.14 14.11 -12.53
CA TRP A 149 0.58 14.01 -11.27
C TRP A 149 -0.35 13.92 -10.05
N GLU A 150 -1.28 14.89 -9.91
CA GLU A 150 -2.16 14.93 -8.75
C GLU A 150 -3.09 13.70 -8.70
N GLY A 151 -3.60 13.27 -9.85
CA GLY A 151 -4.44 12.07 -9.94
C GLY A 151 -3.66 10.81 -9.59
N SER A 152 -2.43 10.68 -10.10
CA SER A 152 -1.55 9.54 -9.85
C SER A 152 -1.14 9.44 -8.38
N VAL A 153 -0.61 10.53 -7.80
CA VAL A 153 -0.21 10.56 -6.38
C VAL A 153 -1.40 10.32 -5.47
N PHE A 154 -2.57 10.88 -5.82
CA PHE A 154 -3.78 10.66 -5.02
C PHE A 154 -4.23 9.20 -5.07
N ALA A 155 -4.32 8.60 -6.25
CA ALA A 155 -4.74 7.21 -6.41
C ALA A 155 -3.73 6.22 -5.82
N GLN A 156 -2.42 6.46 -5.99
CA GLN A 156 -1.35 5.64 -5.45
C GLN A 156 -1.15 5.92 -3.96
N ASN A 157 -0.54 7.06 -3.63
CA ASN A 157 0.02 7.32 -2.30
C ASN A 157 -1.03 7.73 -1.24
N VAL A 158 -2.29 7.93 -1.63
CA VAL A 158 -3.38 8.16 -0.68
C VAL A 158 -4.36 6.99 -0.66
N ILE A 159 -4.93 6.61 -1.79
CA ILE A 159 -6.02 5.62 -1.81
C ILE A 159 -5.47 4.20 -1.72
N LEU A 160 -4.54 3.80 -2.60
CA LEU A 160 -3.99 2.44 -2.60
C LEU A 160 -3.22 2.16 -1.31
N GLU A 161 -2.31 3.05 -0.93
CA GLU A 161 -1.52 2.88 0.30
C GLU A 161 -2.38 2.83 1.58
N CYS A 162 -3.47 3.60 1.64
CA CYS A 162 -4.43 3.47 2.75
C CYS A 162 -5.17 2.14 2.73
N LEU A 163 -5.51 1.61 1.56
CA LEU A 163 -6.10 0.29 1.41
C LEU A 163 -5.13 -0.78 1.92
N GLU A 164 -3.89 -0.79 1.40
CA GLU A 164 -2.85 -1.77 1.73
C GLU A 164 -2.46 -1.69 3.21
N PHE A 165 -2.18 -0.49 3.71
CA PHE A 165 -1.93 -0.27 5.13
C PHE A 165 -3.05 -0.83 6.02
N THR A 166 -4.32 -0.64 5.64
CA THR A 166 -5.47 -1.11 6.41
C THR A 166 -5.52 -2.63 6.44
N VAL A 167 -5.44 -3.28 5.27
CA VAL A 167 -5.57 -4.75 5.19
C VAL A 167 -4.33 -5.46 5.73
N PHE A 168 -3.13 -4.96 5.45
CA PHE A 168 -1.88 -5.57 5.93
C PHE A 168 -1.77 -5.47 7.45
N ARG A 169 -2.08 -4.31 8.02
CA ARG A 169 -2.09 -4.13 9.48
C ARG A 169 -3.06 -5.08 10.17
N HIS A 170 -4.30 -5.15 9.66
CA HIS A 170 -5.31 -6.05 10.22
C HIS A 170 -4.89 -7.52 10.08
N HIS A 171 -4.40 -7.91 8.91
CA HIS A 171 -3.97 -9.28 8.66
C HIS A 171 -2.73 -9.64 9.48
N ALA A 172 -1.79 -8.72 9.70
CA ALA A 172 -0.63 -8.95 10.57
C ALA A 172 -0.98 -9.27 12.03
N GLU A 173 -2.19 -8.90 12.49
CA GLU A 173 -2.69 -9.23 13.83
C GLU A 173 -3.28 -10.65 13.91
N THR A 174 -3.73 -11.22 12.80
CA THR A 174 -4.51 -12.46 12.75
C THR A 174 -3.85 -13.59 11.96
N ALA A 175 -2.83 -13.28 11.16
CA ALA A 175 -2.11 -14.22 10.31
C ALA A 175 -1.23 -15.21 11.11
N ASP A 176 -0.76 -16.25 10.43
CA ASP A 176 0.31 -17.10 10.94
C ASP A 176 1.59 -16.30 11.22
N PRO A 177 2.50 -16.79 12.08
CA PRO A 177 3.65 -16.02 12.51
C PRO A 177 4.57 -15.51 11.39
N VAL A 178 4.76 -16.30 10.33
CA VAL A 178 5.61 -15.95 9.18
C VAL A 178 4.98 -14.81 8.39
N THR A 179 3.72 -14.99 8.00
CA THR A 179 2.96 -13.96 7.26
C THR A 179 2.82 -12.68 8.09
N ALA A 180 2.56 -12.80 9.39
CA ALA A 180 2.43 -11.65 10.28
C ALA A 180 3.74 -10.83 10.37
N GLU A 181 4.92 -11.46 10.42
CA GLU A 181 6.19 -10.74 10.46
C GLU A 181 6.48 -10.05 9.13
N MET A 182 6.25 -10.72 8.00
CA MET A 182 6.37 -10.13 6.67
C MET A 182 5.54 -8.84 6.54
N LEU A 183 4.24 -8.94 6.87
CA LEU A 183 3.32 -7.82 6.73
C LEU A 183 3.67 -6.64 7.63
N ARG A 184 4.22 -6.86 8.84
CA ARG A 184 4.70 -5.77 9.70
C ARG A 184 5.83 -4.98 9.06
N GLY A 185 6.71 -5.64 8.33
CA GLY A 185 7.77 -5.00 7.56
C GLY A 185 7.19 -4.10 6.46
N ILE A 186 6.29 -4.65 5.63
CA ILE A 186 5.61 -3.93 4.55
C ILE A 186 4.85 -2.70 5.11
N VAL A 187 4.02 -2.88 6.13
CA VAL A 187 3.26 -1.79 6.79
C VAL A 187 4.15 -0.61 7.24
N SER A 188 5.42 -0.89 7.60
CA SER A 188 6.34 0.18 7.97
C SER A 188 6.69 1.08 6.78
N ASP A 189 6.82 0.51 5.59
CA ASP A 189 7.17 1.24 4.37
C ASP A 189 5.95 2.01 3.84
N GLU A 190 4.74 1.43 3.93
CA GLU A 190 3.49 2.08 3.51
C GLU A 190 3.25 3.42 4.21
N ARG A 191 3.66 3.55 5.48
CA ARG A 191 3.57 4.83 6.19
C ARG A 191 4.40 5.93 5.55
N ARG A 192 5.55 5.58 4.96
CA ARG A 192 6.41 6.54 4.25
C ARG A 192 5.75 6.92 2.92
N HIS A 193 5.17 5.96 2.22
CA HIS A 193 4.46 6.17 0.97
C HIS A 193 3.25 7.09 1.16
N MET A 194 2.42 6.82 2.18
CA MET A 194 1.30 7.67 2.58
C MET A 194 1.76 9.09 2.96
N GLY A 195 2.84 9.20 3.74
CA GLY A 195 3.42 10.48 4.14
C GLY A 195 3.87 11.34 2.96
N PHE A 196 4.34 10.71 1.87
CA PHE A 196 4.63 11.43 0.64
C PHE A 196 3.36 11.98 0.00
N GLY A 197 2.35 11.15 -0.21
CA GLY A 197 1.07 11.55 -0.81
C GLY A 197 0.43 12.71 -0.07
N GLU A 198 0.34 12.60 1.26
CA GLU A 198 -0.17 13.63 2.14
C GLU A 198 0.55 14.97 1.96
N ASN A 199 1.87 14.96 2.08
CA ASN A 199 2.66 16.20 2.06
C ASN A 199 2.77 16.82 0.67
N ASP A 200 2.93 16.03 -0.40
CA ASP A 200 2.99 16.56 -1.77
C ASP A 200 1.65 17.17 -2.18
N LEU A 201 0.55 16.43 -1.98
CA LEU A 201 -0.79 16.93 -2.33
C LEU A 201 -1.23 18.08 -1.43
N GLY A 202 -0.97 18.04 -0.13
CA GLY A 202 -1.30 19.11 0.78
C GLY A 202 -0.72 20.46 0.34
N ARG A 203 0.57 20.49 -0.07
CA ARG A 203 1.21 21.70 -0.60
C ARG A 203 0.61 22.16 -1.92
N ARG A 204 0.26 21.24 -2.81
CA ARG A 204 -0.35 21.55 -4.11
C ARG A 204 -1.74 22.11 -3.95
N LEU A 205 -2.55 21.53 -3.09
CA LEU A 205 -3.91 21.99 -2.79
C LEU A 205 -3.94 23.38 -2.16
N MET A 206 -2.96 23.72 -1.30
CA MET A 206 -2.80 25.09 -0.80
C MET A 206 -2.54 26.11 -1.94
N ARG A 207 -1.79 25.70 -2.97
CA ARG A 207 -1.45 26.57 -4.12
C ARG A 207 -2.56 26.60 -5.20
N ALA A 208 -3.36 25.54 -5.29
CA ALA A 208 -4.37 25.35 -6.32
C ALA A 208 -5.68 24.76 -5.76
N PRO A 209 -6.46 25.54 -4.98
CA PRO A 209 -7.66 25.01 -4.29
C PRO A 209 -8.71 24.39 -5.22
N HIS A 210 -8.76 24.81 -6.50
CA HIS A 210 -9.68 24.24 -7.49
C HIS A 210 -9.43 22.76 -7.81
N THR A 211 -8.23 22.26 -7.54
CA THR A 211 -7.89 20.85 -7.68
C THR A 211 -8.63 19.98 -6.66
N HIS A 212 -9.05 20.56 -5.54
CA HIS A 212 -9.74 19.86 -4.46
C HIS A 212 -11.04 19.19 -4.95
N ASP A 213 -11.90 19.93 -5.67
CA ASP A 213 -13.15 19.37 -6.20
C ASP A 213 -12.93 18.21 -7.17
N ARG A 214 -11.85 18.28 -7.93
CA ARG A 214 -11.44 17.20 -8.83
C ARG A 214 -11.02 15.96 -8.05
N LEU A 215 -10.15 16.09 -7.04
CA LEU A 215 -9.71 14.98 -6.22
C LEU A 215 -10.87 14.36 -5.43
N HIS A 216 -11.83 15.13 -4.96
CA HIS A 216 -13.05 14.58 -4.34
C HIS A 216 -13.90 13.74 -5.32
N LYS A 217 -13.92 14.06 -6.59
CA LYS A 217 -14.62 13.22 -7.60
C LYS A 217 -13.86 11.91 -7.81
N ILE A 218 -12.54 11.98 -7.94
CA ILE A 218 -11.67 10.80 -8.05
C ILE A 218 -11.81 9.92 -6.80
N LYS A 219 -11.80 10.53 -5.60
CA LYS A 219 -12.00 9.82 -4.34
C LYS A 219 -13.27 8.98 -4.34
N ARG A 220 -14.42 9.59 -4.68
CA ARG A 220 -15.70 8.85 -4.69
C ARG A 220 -15.71 7.67 -5.67
N GLU A 221 -15.03 7.82 -6.82
CA GLU A 221 -14.87 6.74 -7.79
C GLU A 221 -14.01 5.60 -7.21
N LEU A 222 -12.84 5.93 -6.67
CA LEU A 222 -11.88 4.96 -6.16
C LEU A 222 -12.34 4.31 -4.85
N ASP A 223 -12.94 5.08 -3.93
CA ASP A 223 -13.55 4.51 -2.70
C ASP A 223 -14.57 3.43 -3.06
N GLY A 224 -15.38 3.65 -4.09
CA GLY A 224 -16.34 2.66 -4.56
C GLY A 224 -15.70 1.33 -4.95
N LEU A 225 -14.54 1.39 -5.62
CA LEU A 225 -13.78 0.19 -6.00
C LEU A 225 -13.12 -0.48 -4.79
N VAL A 226 -12.54 0.31 -3.88
CA VAL A 226 -11.94 -0.20 -2.63
C VAL A 226 -12.98 -0.93 -1.77
N LEU A 227 -14.12 -0.28 -1.51
CA LEU A 227 -15.18 -0.88 -0.70
C LEU A 227 -15.75 -2.14 -1.34
N GLN A 228 -15.87 -2.16 -2.67
CA GLN A 228 -16.29 -3.36 -3.39
C GLN A 228 -15.24 -4.47 -3.31
N THR A 229 -13.94 -4.13 -3.33
CA THR A 229 -12.85 -5.10 -3.13
C THR A 229 -12.98 -5.80 -1.78
N PHE A 230 -13.27 -5.07 -0.70
CA PHE A 230 -13.50 -5.68 0.62
C PHE A 230 -14.68 -6.66 0.60
N VAL A 231 -15.80 -6.24 0.01
CA VAL A 231 -17.00 -7.10 -0.07
C VAL A 231 -16.72 -8.39 -0.84
N GLU A 232 -16.04 -8.28 -1.99
CA GLU A 232 -15.69 -9.43 -2.83
C GLU A 232 -14.72 -10.36 -2.08
N THR A 233 -13.64 -9.83 -1.51
CA THR A 233 -12.63 -10.64 -0.81
C THR A 233 -13.19 -11.33 0.43
N LEU A 234 -13.93 -10.62 1.27
CA LEU A 234 -14.53 -11.22 2.47
C LEU A 234 -15.59 -12.29 2.10
N GLY A 235 -16.30 -12.08 0.99
CA GLY A 235 -17.24 -13.06 0.43
C GLY A 235 -16.55 -14.32 -0.08
N GLU A 236 -15.46 -14.19 -0.80
CA GLU A 236 -14.64 -15.31 -1.31
C GLU A 236 -14.03 -16.14 -0.17
N LEU A 237 -13.57 -15.48 0.89
CA LEU A 237 -13.05 -16.14 2.08
C LEU A 237 -14.14 -16.82 2.92
N GLY A 238 -15.41 -16.55 2.62
CA GLY A 238 -16.56 -17.12 3.32
C GLY A 238 -16.61 -16.70 4.80
N ILE A 239 -16.18 -15.46 5.11
CA ILE A 239 -16.24 -14.91 6.46
C ILE A 239 -17.66 -14.41 6.73
N PRO A 240 -18.35 -14.94 7.77
CA PRO A 240 -19.69 -14.49 8.10
C PRO A 240 -19.74 -12.99 8.41
N PRO A 241 -20.80 -12.26 8.04
CA PRO A 241 -20.90 -10.83 8.29
C PRO A 241 -20.66 -10.39 9.75
N SER A 242 -21.04 -11.25 10.71
CA SER A 242 -20.82 -11.00 12.15
C SER A 242 -19.37 -11.11 12.61
N GLU A 243 -18.51 -11.69 11.79
CA GLU A 243 -17.09 -11.93 12.07
C GLU A 243 -16.19 -11.08 11.16
N GLN A 244 -16.77 -10.31 10.23
CA GLN A 244 -16.01 -9.45 9.34
C GLN A 244 -15.43 -8.26 10.09
N PRO A 245 -14.13 -7.96 9.89
CA PRO A 245 -13.53 -6.74 10.40
C PRO A 245 -14.12 -5.50 9.71
N ASP A 246 -14.15 -4.38 10.40
CA ASP A 246 -14.58 -3.09 9.80
C ASP A 246 -13.48 -2.46 8.94
N LEU A 247 -13.04 -3.17 7.91
CA LEU A 247 -12.02 -2.67 6.97
C LEU A 247 -12.46 -1.38 6.29
N ALA A 248 -13.76 -1.25 5.99
CA ALA A 248 -14.31 -0.05 5.36
C ALA A 248 -14.17 1.18 6.26
N GLY A 249 -14.56 1.07 7.54
CA GLY A 249 -14.41 2.14 8.52
C GLY A 249 -12.94 2.50 8.77
N ASP A 250 -12.07 1.50 8.91
CA ASP A 250 -10.63 1.70 9.12
C ASP A 250 -9.95 2.38 7.92
N TYR A 251 -10.28 1.96 6.69
CA TYR A 251 -9.80 2.59 5.46
C TYR A 251 -10.28 4.05 5.35
N MET A 252 -11.58 4.30 5.52
CA MET A 252 -12.13 5.67 5.45
C MET A 252 -11.50 6.57 6.52
N ALA A 253 -11.24 6.05 7.72
CA ALA A 253 -10.55 6.78 8.77
C ALA A 253 -9.07 7.06 8.41
N ALA A 254 -8.39 6.12 7.72
CA ALA A 254 -7.02 6.32 7.25
C ALA A 254 -6.96 7.45 6.21
N VAL A 255 -7.82 7.43 5.20
CA VAL A 255 -7.91 8.47 4.15
C VAL A 255 -8.30 9.83 4.75
N ALA A 256 -9.21 9.85 5.72
CA ALA A 256 -9.62 11.08 6.39
C ALA A 256 -8.48 11.74 7.20
N ARG A 257 -7.62 10.93 7.83
CA ARG A 257 -6.42 11.43 8.54
C ARG A 257 -5.41 12.11 7.62
N LEU A 258 -5.40 11.75 6.33
CA LEU A 258 -4.60 12.42 5.32
C LEU A 258 -5.27 13.70 4.75
N GLY A 259 -6.39 14.15 5.36
CA GLY A 259 -7.11 15.37 4.99
C GLY A 259 -8.16 15.22 3.90
N PHE A 260 -8.45 14.01 3.48
CA PHE A 260 -9.46 13.72 2.46
C PHE A 260 -10.73 13.10 3.05
N SER A 261 -11.34 13.80 4.00
CA SER A 261 -12.66 13.41 4.55
C SER A 261 -13.76 13.49 3.48
N SER A 262 -14.81 12.70 3.69
CA SER A 262 -15.98 12.60 2.79
C SER A 262 -16.73 13.90 2.70
#